data_9d4c6352dda8701b3af4a5f3faf5f81b
#
_entry.id   9d4c6352dda8701b3af4a5f3faf5f81b
#
_cell.length_a   1.000
_cell.length_b   1.000
_cell.length_c   1.000
_cell.angle_alpha   90.00
_cell.angle_beta   90.00
_cell.angle_gamma   90.00
#
_symmetry.space_group_name_H-M   'P 1'
#
loop_
_entity.id
_entity.type
_entity.pdbx_description
1 polymer ?
#
loop_
_entity_poly.entity_id
_entity_poly.type
_entity_poly.pdbx_seq_one_letter_code
_entity_poly.pdbx_strand_id
1 'polypeptide(L)'
;MATVKVKFRASSVATKEGTLFYQVIHKRIVRQIHTGYKLFPAEWDAVHSEVVLSSVTSESRRDYLLSLKNSLLEDSVRLKNIITRLERSGIAYTSDSLVELYCASTEHSGFISFTLHLIKELNQIGKHRTAETYMTTLNSFVRFRKGKDVLLEEVDSSLMMKYESYLKSTGICPNTTSYYMRNLRAIYNRAVEKGLTVQRSPFKYVYTGIDKTVKRAIPLEEIRRLKELDLTKSPSLAYARDIFMFSFYTRGMSFIDMAFLRKKDLQNGIKCYRRQKTGQQLFIKWEKPMQEIIDRYDTQGSPYLLPIIRDMEVDGRKQYKKTAHLVNQKLKKLGMRLGLSIPLTTYVARHAWASIAKSKNISLSVISEAMGHDSENTTRIYLASLDTSLVDKANSLILKSL
;
A
#
# COMPACT_ATOMS: atom_id res chain seq x y z
N MET A 1 12.40 27.20 27.84
CA MET A 1 11.20 26.34 27.63
C MET A 1 10.02 27.22 27.21
N ALA A 2 9.24 26.81 26.23
CA ALA A 2 8.03 27.54 25.87
C ALA A 2 6.92 27.28 26.90
N THR A 3 6.04 28.28 27.08
CA THR A 3 4.90 28.20 28.01
C THR A 3 3.60 28.39 27.20
N VAL A 4 2.59 27.62 27.56
CA VAL A 4 1.26 27.73 26.92
C VAL A 4 0.23 28.01 28.01
N LYS A 5 -0.66 28.99 27.76
CA LYS A 5 -1.74 29.36 28.65
C LYS A 5 -3.04 29.39 27.84
N VAL A 6 -4.13 28.85 28.41
CA VAL A 6 -5.48 29.02 27.88
C VAL A 6 -5.98 30.40 28.28
N LYS A 7 -6.53 31.14 27.36
CA LYS A 7 -7.09 32.48 27.59
C LYS A 7 -8.48 32.60 26.95
N PHE A 8 -9.34 33.34 27.63
CA PHE A 8 -10.66 33.69 27.17
C PHE A 8 -10.72 35.16 26.73
N ARG A 9 -11.35 35.38 25.59
CA ARG A 9 -11.67 36.72 25.08
C ARG A 9 -13.18 36.84 25.01
N ALA A 10 -13.75 37.68 25.86
CA ALA A 10 -15.17 37.96 25.85
C ALA A 10 -15.60 38.64 24.53
N SER A 11 -16.84 38.41 24.12
CA SER A 11 -17.44 39.14 23.00
C SER A 11 -17.68 40.59 23.38
N SER A 12 -17.59 41.50 22.44
CA SER A 12 -18.02 42.92 22.61
C SER A 12 -19.54 43.05 22.83
N VAL A 13 -20.29 42.04 22.46
CA VAL A 13 -21.77 41.98 22.66
C VAL A 13 -22.02 41.05 23.84
N ALA A 14 -22.60 41.58 24.92
CA ALA A 14 -22.80 40.87 26.19
C ALA A 14 -23.63 39.57 26.09
N THR A 15 -24.51 39.48 25.11
CA THR A 15 -25.36 38.29 24.86
C THR A 15 -24.70 37.22 23.98
N LYS A 16 -23.51 37.46 23.46
CA LYS A 16 -22.78 36.52 22.62
C LYS A 16 -21.62 35.83 23.34
N GLU A 17 -21.37 34.61 22.92
CA GLU A 17 -20.24 33.84 23.39
C GLU A 17 -18.91 34.51 23.04
N GLY A 18 -17.96 34.46 23.94
CA GLY A 18 -16.56 34.78 23.71
C GLY A 18 -15.82 33.57 23.10
N THR A 19 -14.51 33.73 22.89
CA THR A 19 -13.66 32.71 22.25
C THR A 19 -12.47 32.37 23.13
N LEU A 20 -12.15 31.07 23.21
CA LEU A 20 -10.91 30.59 23.80
C LEU A 20 -9.77 30.59 22.78
N PHE A 21 -8.56 30.84 23.25
CA PHE A 21 -7.33 30.76 22.45
C PHE A 21 -6.17 30.30 23.33
N TYR A 22 -5.17 29.67 22.72
CA TYR A 22 -3.92 29.38 23.39
C TYR A 22 -2.93 30.53 23.17
N GLN A 23 -2.32 30.98 24.25
CA GLN A 23 -1.23 31.93 24.23
C GLN A 23 0.08 31.17 24.42
N VAL A 24 0.88 31.14 23.37
CA VAL A 24 2.20 30.50 23.34
C VAL A 24 3.26 31.56 23.58
N ILE A 25 4.13 31.37 24.56
CA ILE A 25 5.20 32.29 24.93
C ILE A 25 6.54 31.57 24.86
N HIS A 26 7.46 32.04 24.02
CA HIS A 26 8.83 31.53 23.96
C HIS A 26 9.81 32.68 23.74
N LYS A 27 10.87 32.76 24.57
CA LYS A 27 11.89 33.84 24.51
C LYS A 27 11.27 35.27 24.46
N ARG A 28 10.23 35.51 25.25
CA ARG A 28 9.44 36.76 25.32
C ARG A 28 8.60 37.09 24.11
N ILE A 29 8.58 36.22 23.07
CA ILE A 29 7.72 36.36 21.90
C ILE A 29 6.42 35.62 22.17
N VAL A 30 5.29 36.36 21.99
CA VAL A 30 3.94 35.82 22.24
C VAL A 30 3.24 35.56 20.90
N ARG A 31 2.62 34.39 20.77
CA ARG A 31 1.75 34.03 19.65
C ARG A 31 0.42 33.51 20.15
N GLN A 32 -0.63 33.62 19.35
CA GLN A 32 -1.95 33.13 19.66
C GLN A 32 -2.37 32.03 18.70
N ILE A 33 -2.98 30.99 19.23
CA ILE A 33 -3.61 29.92 18.44
C ILE A 33 -5.12 30.03 18.68
N HIS A 34 -5.89 30.30 17.64
CA HIS A 34 -7.34 30.35 17.72
C HIS A 34 -7.91 28.93 17.72
N THR A 35 -8.77 28.62 18.69
CA THR A 35 -9.33 27.27 18.86
C THR A 35 -10.68 27.07 18.17
N GLY A 36 -11.41 28.16 17.91
CA GLY A 36 -12.82 28.11 17.50
C GLY A 36 -13.79 27.73 18.64
N TYR A 37 -13.30 27.42 19.85
CA TYR A 37 -14.11 27.09 21.02
C TYR A 37 -14.80 28.33 21.58
N LYS A 38 -16.11 28.22 21.84
CA LYS A 38 -16.95 29.34 22.29
C LYS A 38 -17.64 29.01 23.60
N LEU A 39 -17.68 30.01 24.52
CA LEU A 39 -18.42 29.90 25.78
C LEU A 39 -18.83 31.29 26.28
N PHE A 40 -19.80 31.32 27.20
CA PHE A 40 -20.22 32.54 27.85
C PHE A 40 -19.23 32.91 28.99
N PRO A 41 -19.12 34.24 29.35
CA PRO A 41 -18.26 34.67 30.41
C PRO A 41 -18.45 33.94 31.75
N ALA A 42 -19.74 33.62 32.09
CA ALA A 42 -20.10 32.89 33.33
C ALA A 42 -19.64 31.42 33.33
N GLU A 43 -19.24 30.85 32.18
CA GLU A 43 -18.79 29.47 32.02
C GLU A 43 -17.25 29.36 32.06
N TRP A 44 -16.54 30.45 32.34
CA TRP A 44 -15.09 30.53 32.36
C TRP A 44 -14.56 31.07 33.68
N ASP A 45 -13.71 30.30 34.34
CA ASP A 45 -12.91 30.76 35.49
C ASP A 45 -11.57 31.33 34.98
N ALA A 46 -11.44 32.63 35.04
CA ALA A 46 -10.23 33.33 34.60
C ALA A 46 -9.03 33.12 35.55
N VAL A 47 -9.27 32.81 36.81
CA VAL A 47 -8.23 32.60 37.84
C VAL A 47 -7.56 31.24 37.62
N HIS A 48 -8.37 30.19 37.50
CA HIS A 48 -7.89 28.82 37.34
C HIS A 48 -7.72 28.44 35.85
N SER A 49 -8.17 29.29 34.93
CA SER A 49 -8.18 29.02 33.46
C SER A 49 -8.91 27.74 33.11
N GLU A 50 -10.09 27.54 33.69
CA GLU A 50 -10.92 26.33 33.54
C GLU A 50 -12.36 26.64 33.12
N VAL A 51 -12.99 25.64 32.49
CA VAL A 51 -14.43 25.67 32.16
C VAL A 51 -15.26 25.33 33.39
N VAL A 52 -16.21 26.20 33.75
CA VAL A 52 -17.11 26.06 34.89
C VAL A 52 -18.43 25.42 34.44
N LEU A 53 -18.86 24.38 35.14
CA LEU A 53 -20.08 23.63 34.87
C LEU A 53 -21.23 23.92 35.83
N SER A 54 -20.97 24.62 36.95
CA SER A 54 -21.89 24.78 38.08
C SER A 54 -23.07 25.74 37.80
N SER A 55 -22.95 26.59 36.78
CA SER A 55 -23.97 27.58 36.42
C SER A 55 -24.95 27.16 35.32
N VAL A 56 -24.81 25.91 34.81
CA VAL A 56 -25.52 25.48 33.60
C VAL A 56 -26.67 24.56 33.93
N THR A 57 -27.90 24.99 33.58
CA THR A 57 -29.16 24.25 33.81
C THR A 57 -29.56 23.35 32.62
N SER A 58 -29.10 23.66 31.41
CA SER A 58 -29.39 22.87 30.20
C SER A 58 -28.45 21.69 30.06
N GLU A 59 -29.00 20.48 29.96
CA GLU A 59 -28.23 19.23 29.79
C GLU A 59 -27.38 19.24 28.53
N SER A 60 -27.93 19.67 27.38
CA SER A 60 -27.17 19.76 26.12
C SER A 60 -26.02 20.76 26.17
N ARG A 61 -26.17 21.86 26.94
CA ARG A 61 -25.12 22.84 27.15
C ARG A 61 -24.02 22.29 28.07
N ARG A 62 -24.40 21.55 29.06
CA ARG A 62 -23.48 20.86 29.98
C ARG A 62 -22.64 19.85 29.25
N ASP A 63 -23.24 19.04 28.36
CA ASP A 63 -22.53 18.07 27.51
C ASP A 63 -21.52 18.75 26.57
N TYR A 64 -21.93 19.88 25.99
CA TYR A 64 -21.03 20.70 25.18
C TYR A 64 -19.81 21.18 25.98
N LEU A 65 -20.02 21.72 27.17
CA LEU A 65 -18.93 22.22 28.03
C LEU A 65 -18.03 21.11 28.55
N LEU A 66 -18.56 19.92 28.82
CA LEU A 66 -17.79 18.72 29.15
C LEU A 66 -16.92 18.30 27.97
N SER A 67 -17.47 18.24 26.76
CA SER A 67 -16.74 17.96 25.54
C SER A 67 -15.63 19.00 25.32
N LEU A 68 -15.92 20.26 25.51
CA LEU A 68 -14.95 21.36 25.39
C LEU A 68 -13.83 21.27 26.42
N LYS A 69 -14.15 20.91 27.69
CA LYS A 69 -13.14 20.67 28.73
C LYS A 69 -12.18 19.53 28.33
N ASN A 70 -12.71 18.46 27.78
CA ASN A 70 -11.89 17.34 27.31
C ASN A 70 -11.01 17.75 26.13
N SER A 71 -11.54 18.49 25.16
CA SER A 71 -10.77 19.01 24.01
C SER A 71 -9.62 19.94 24.45
N LEU A 72 -9.85 20.79 25.45
CA LEU A 72 -8.80 21.64 26.03
C LEU A 72 -7.69 20.83 26.70
N LEU A 73 -8.03 19.74 27.39
CA LEU A 73 -7.05 18.82 27.98
C LEU A 73 -6.22 18.14 26.91
N GLU A 74 -6.85 17.62 25.87
CA GLU A 74 -6.17 16.97 24.73
C GLU A 74 -5.23 17.92 24.01
N ASP A 75 -5.68 19.14 23.71
CA ASP A 75 -4.86 20.18 23.08
C ASP A 75 -3.68 20.58 23.96
N SER A 76 -3.88 20.68 25.27
CA SER A 76 -2.81 20.99 26.24
C SER A 76 -1.74 19.91 26.25
N VAL A 77 -2.16 18.63 26.25
CA VAL A 77 -1.24 17.48 26.15
C VAL A 77 -0.48 17.51 24.83
N ARG A 78 -1.17 17.78 23.71
CA ARG A 78 -0.58 17.88 22.37
C ARG A 78 0.48 18.99 22.30
N LEU A 79 0.16 20.18 22.76
CA LEU A 79 1.10 21.30 22.82
C LEU A 79 2.31 20.98 23.69
N LYS A 80 2.11 20.37 24.85
CA LYS A 80 3.18 19.95 25.75
C LYS A 80 4.10 18.90 25.10
N ASN A 81 3.54 17.96 24.37
CA ASN A 81 4.31 16.94 23.64
C ASN A 81 5.16 17.57 22.51
N ILE A 82 4.61 18.54 21.78
CA ILE A 82 5.35 19.28 20.75
C ILE A 82 6.53 20.03 21.40
N ILE A 83 6.30 20.75 22.49
CA ILE A 83 7.34 21.47 23.22
C ILE A 83 8.43 20.50 23.70
N THR A 84 8.05 19.40 24.37
CA THR A 84 9.00 18.40 24.86
C THR A 84 9.85 17.81 23.74
N ARG A 85 9.27 17.57 22.56
CA ARG A 85 9.99 17.07 21.38
C ARG A 85 10.99 18.09 20.86
N LEU A 86 10.59 19.35 20.75
CA LEU A 86 11.47 20.45 20.32
C LEU A 86 12.65 20.64 21.29
N GLU A 87 12.39 20.63 22.59
CA GLU A 87 13.43 20.73 23.61
C GLU A 87 14.43 19.56 23.54
N ARG A 88 13.94 18.33 23.39
CA ARG A 88 14.78 17.12 23.28
C ARG A 88 15.61 17.07 21.99
N SER A 89 15.14 17.70 20.92
CA SER A 89 15.88 17.72 19.66
C SER A 89 17.15 18.58 19.69
N GLY A 90 17.29 19.45 20.68
CA GLY A 90 18.41 20.39 20.78
C GLY A 90 18.42 21.48 19.68
N ILE A 91 17.43 21.48 18.79
CA ILE A 91 17.32 22.42 17.69
C ILE A 91 16.63 23.69 18.20
N ALA A 92 17.22 24.86 17.90
CA ALA A 92 16.60 26.13 18.23
C ALA A 92 15.24 26.27 17.53
N TYR A 93 14.20 26.63 18.28
CA TYR A 93 12.86 26.83 17.74
C TYR A 93 12.28 28.19 18.19
N THR A 94 11.25 28.62 17.48
CA THR A 94 10.53 29.87 17.75
C THR A 94 9.09 29.59 18.19
N SER A 95 8.39 30.61 18.72
CA SER A 95 6.94 30.49 18.98
C SER A 95 6.15 30.28 17.69
N ASP A 96 6.62 30.81 16.55
CA ASP A 96 5.98 30.59 15.25
C ASP A 96 6.11 29.13 14.81
N SER A 97 7.31 28.53 14.90
CA SER A 97 7.49 27.10 14.59
C SER A 97 6.63 26.19 15.47
N LEU A 98 6.40 26.55 16.72
CA LEU A 98 5.51 25.78 17.60
C LEU A 98 4.05 25.89 17.16
N VAL A 99 3.60 27.10 16.79
CA VAL A 99 2.25 27.33 16.26
C VAL A 99 2.05 26.57 14.95
N GLU A 100 2.99 26.64 14.02
CA GLU A 100 2.96 25.91 12.75
C GLU A 100 2.85 24.38 12.97
N LEU A 101 3.67 23.83 13.87
CA LEU A 101 3.62 22.40 14.20
C LEU A 101 2.29 22.00 14.84
N TYR A 102 1.72 22.83 15.70
CA TYR A 102 0.41 22.57 16.29
C TYR A 102 -0.71 22.64 15.25
N CYS A 103 -0.75 23.68 14.40
CA CYS A 103 -1.73 23.81 13.33
C CYS A 103 -1.61 22.65 12.33
N ALA A 104 -0.40 22.29 11.90
CA ALA A 104 -0.17 21.13 11.04
C ALA A 104 -0.66 19.81 11.68
N SER A 105 -0.50 19.65 13.00
CA SER A 105 -0.99 18.47 13.73
C SER A 105 -2.51 18.43 13.83
N THR A 106 -3.18 19.59 13.87
CA THR A 106 -4.65 19.69 13.90
C THR A 106 -5.29 19.51 12.53
N GLU A 107 -4.67 20.03 11.47
CA GLU A 107 -5.12 19.80 10.08
C GLU A 107 -5.08 18.31 9.69
N HIS A 108 -4.21 17.53 10.31
CA HIS A 108 -4.04 16.11 10.05
C HIS A 108 -4.46 15.21 11.22
N SER A 109 -5.32 15.70 12.12
CA SER A 109 -5.83 14.90 13.25
C SER A 109 -6.72 13.72 12.83
N GLY A 110 -7.33 13.79 11.65
CA GLY A 110 -8.10 12.71 11.06
C GLY A 110 -7.22 11.66 10.39
N PHE A 111 -7.56 10.39 10.55
CA PHE A 111 -6.82 9.27 9.95
C PHE A 111 -6.88 9.27 8.42
N ILE A 112 -8.06 9.61 7.83
CA ILE A 112 -8.22 9.70 6.38
C ILE A 112 -7.42 10.88 5.83
N SER A 113 -7.54 12.06 6.45
CA SER A 113 -6.82 13.28 6.07
C SER A 113 -5.31 13.09 6.15
N PHE A 114 -4.81 12.51 7.24
CA PHE A 114 -3.41 12.14 7.40
C PHE A 114 -2.93 11.19 6.31
N THR A 115 -3.73 10.15 6.00
CA THR A 115 -3.37 9.16 4.96
C THR A 115 -3.27 9.80 3.59
N LEU A 116 -4.19 10.71 3.24
CA LEU A 116 -4.14 11.44 1.96
C LEU A 116 -2.87 12.30 1.85
N HIS A 117 -2.52 13.00 2.93
CA HIS A 117 -1.27 13.77 2.98
C HIS A 117 -0.04 12.87 2.80
N LEU A 118 0.02 11.74 3.50
CA LEU A 118 1.10 10.76 3.39
C LEU A 118 1.22 10.19 1.96
N ILE A 119 0.11 9.95 1.28
CA ILE A 119 0.07 9.49 -0.12
C ILE A 119 0.69 10.57 -1.04
N LYS A 120 0.39 11.84 -0.80
CA LYS A 120 0.96 12.97 -1.56
C LYS A 120 2.48 13.04 -1.36
N GLU A 121 2.96 12.96 -0.12
CA GLU A 121 4.41 12.90 0.20
C GLU A 121 5.10 11.73 -0.52
N LEU A 122 4.50 10.53 -0.47
CA LEU A 122 5.04 9.33 -1.13
C LEU A 122 5.16 9.49 -2.65
N ASN A 123 4.19 10.15 -3.29
CA ASN A 123 4.26 10.43 -4.71
C ASN A 123 5.37 11.43 -5.06
N GLN A 124 5.56 12.47 -4.24
CA GLN A 124 6.62 13.46 -4.42
C GLN A 124 8.02 12.84 -4.37
N ILE A 125 8.23 11.87 -3.46
CA ILE A 125 9.52 11.16 -3.34
C ILE A 125 9.64 9.93 -4.25
N GLY A 126 8.74 9.79 -5.25
CA GLY A 126 8.78 8.70 -6.24
C GLY A 126 8.33 7.32 -5.75
N LYS A 127 7.85 7.17 -4.50
CA LYS A 127 7.34 5.88 -3.96
C LYS A 127 5.92 5.59 -4.42
N HIS A 128 5.66 5.72 -5.72
CA HIS A 128 4.34 5.59 -6.34
C HIS A 128 3.61 4.27 -6.01
N ARG A 129 4.34 3.15 -5.95
CA ARG A 129 3.72 1.85 -5.64
C ARG A 129 3.15 1.80 -4.22
N THR A 130 3.87 2.34 -3.24
CA THR A 130 3.40 2.44 -1.87
C THR A 130 2.20 3.37 -1.77
N ALA A 131 2.26 4.52 -2.46
CA ALA A 131 1.15 5.48 -2.54
C ALA A 131 -0.13 4.83 -3.09
N GLU A 132 -0.04 4.05 -4.17
CA GLU A 132 -1.16 3.29 -4.74
C GLU A 132 -1.72 2.25 -3.78
N THR A 133 -0.84 1.56 -3.06
CA THR A 133 -1.20 0.56 -2.04
C THR A 133 -1.99 1.20 -0.90
N TYR A 134 -1.52 2.34 -0.40
CA TYR A 134 -2.21 3.09 0.64
C TYR A 134 -3.53 3.67 0.14
N MET A 135 -3.59 4.22 -1.08
CA MET A 135 -4.84 4.71 -1.67
C MET A 135 -5.89 3.60 -1.82
N THR A 136 -5.48 2.41 -2.30
CA THR A 136 -6.39 1.26 -2.42
C THR A 136 -6.97 0.86 -1.07
N THR A 137 -6.12 0.82 -0.04
CA THR A 137 -6.51 0.49 1.32
C THR A 137 -7.42 1.57 1.91
N LEU A 138 -7.06 2.84 1.71
CA LEU A 138 -7.84 3.99 2.16
C LEU A 138 -9.24 4.00 1.55
N ASN A 139 -9.37 3.76 0.25
CA ASN A 139 -10.66 3.70 -0.43
C ASN A 139 -11.59 2.61 0.15
N SER A 140 -11.02 1.48 0.59
CA SER A 140 -11.78 0.44 1.29
C SER A 140 -12.24 0.91 2.68
N PHE A 141 -11.36 1.55 3.42
CA PHE A 141 -11.66 2.08 4.76
C PHE A 141 -12.68 3.23 4.71
N VAL A 142 -12.56 4.14 3.75
CA VAL A 142 -13.52 5.25 3.51
C VAL A 142 -14.93 4.71 3.22
N ARG A 143 -15.06 3.63 2.43
CA ARG A 143 -16.35 2.97 2.19
C ARG A 143 -16.97 2.42 3.48
N PHE A 144 -16.17 1.74 4.31
CA PHE A 144 -16.60 1.28 5.62
C PHE A 144 -17.09 2.44 6.50
N ARG A 145 -16.36 3.55 6.51
CA ARG A 145 -16.68 4.76 7.29
C ARG A 145 -17.77 5.63 6.67
N LYS A 146 -18.29 5.27 5.49
CA LYS A 146 -19.28 6.07 4.73
C LYS A 146 -18.80 7.51 4.48
N GLY A 147 -17.51 7.68 4.21
CA GLY A 147 -16.88 8.99 3.97
C GLY A 147 -16.54 9.81 5.23
N LYS A 148 -16.93 9.37 6.42
CA LYS A 148 -16.63 10.07 7.68
C LYS A 148 -15.21 9.78 8.13
N ASP A 149 -14.42 10.81 8.37
CA ASP A 149 -13.09 10.67 8.98
C ASP A 149 -13.20 10.17 10.43
N VAL A 150 -12.12 9.77 10.99
CA VAL A 150 -11.97 9.32 12.38
C VAL A 150 -10.68 9.92 12.93
N LEU A 151 -10.71 10.44 14.15
CA LEU A 151 -9.50 10.98 14.77
C LEU A 151 -8.45 9.88 14.94
N LEU A 152 -7.17 10.24 14.78
CA LEU A 152 -6.06 9.31 14.98
C LEU A 152 -6.08 8.66 16.36
N GLU A 153 -6.58 9.36 17.37
CA GLU A 153 -6.72 8.90 18.75
C GLU A 153 -7.88 7.91 18.94
N GLU A 154 -8.89 7.97 18.07
CA GLU A 154 -10.04 7.05 18.05
C GLU A 154 -9.78 5.75 17.28
N VAL A 155 -8.61 5.66 16.61
CA VAL A 155 -8.21 4.43 15.92
C VAL A 155 -7.77 3.41 16.95
N ASP A 156 -8.71 2.60 17.40
CA ASP A 156 -8.54 1.57 18.42
C ASP A 156 -8.79 0.14 17.88
N SER A 157 -8.62 -0.85 18.75
CA SER A 157 -8.83 -2.26 18.39
C SER A 157 -10.29 -2.57 18.08
N SER A 158 -11.25 -1.90 18.71
CA SER A 158 -12.68 -2.08 18.47
C SER A 158 -13.05 -1.66 17.06
N LEU A 159 -12.58 -0.48 16.62
CA LEU A 159 -12.77 0.02 15.27
C LEU A 159 -12.17 -0.93 14.23
N MET A 160 -10.96 -1.45 14.47
CA MET A 160 -10.29 -2.37 13.54
C MET A 160 -10.99 -3.72 13.46
N MET A 161 -11.49 -4.26 14.57
CA MET A 161 -12.31 -5.48 14.55
C MET A 161 -13.64 -5.29 13.81
N LYS A 162 -14.31 -4.14 13.97
CA LYS A 162 -15.52 -3.78 13.21
C LYS A 162 -15.22 -3.70 11.70
N TYR A 163 -14.10 -3.12 11.34
CA TYR A 163 -13.69 -3.05 9.93
C TYR A 163 -13.35 -4.45 9.37
N GLU A 164 -12.69 -5.31 10.13
CA GLU A 164 -12.46 -6.71 9.73
C GLU A 164 -13.77 -7.46 9.50
N SER A 165 -14.73 -7.33 10.41
CA SER A 165 -16.06 -7.93 10.29
C SER A 165 -16.79 -7.44 9.04
N TYR A 166 -16.73 -6.13 8.75
CA TYR A 166 -17.26 -5.55 7.52
C TYR A 166 -16.61 -6.16 6.27
N LEU A 167 -15.29 -6.30 6.24
CA LEU A 167 -14.60 -6.92 5.10
C LEU A 167 -15.04 -8.37 4.89
N LYS A 168 -15.17 -9.14 5.96
CA LYS A 168 -15.66 -10.52 5.92
C LYS A 168 -17.11 -10.60 5.40
N SER A 169 -17.99 -9.73 5.90
CA SER A 169 -19.40 -9.69 5.47
C SER A 169 -19.57 -9.29 4.00
N THR A 170 -18.64 -8.52 3.45
CA THR A 170 -18.62 -8.14 2.02
C THR A 170 -17.90 -9.17 1.12
N GLY A 171 -17.56 -10.35 1.65
CA GLY A 171 -16.93 -11.42 0.88
C GLY A 171 -15.45 -11.21 0.54
N ILE A 172 -14.77 -10.31 1.23
CA ILE A 172 -13.34 -10.07 1.02
C ILE A 172 -12.53 -11.26 1.58
N CYS A 173 -11.66 -11.83 0.75
CA CYS A 173 -10.84 -12.97 1.13
C CYS A 173 -9.80 -12.63 2.21
N PRO A 174 -9.37 -13.61 3.05
CA PRO A 174 -8.46 -13.39 4.19
C PRO A 174 -7.16 -12.66 3.82
N ASN A 175 -6.54 -13.01 2.69
CA ASN A 175 -5.31 -12.35 2.25
C ASN A 175 -5.50 -10.87 1.89
N THR A 176 -6.66 -10.48 1.35
CA THR A 176 -6.98 -9.07 1.07
C THR A 176 -7.30 -8.33 2.37
N THR A 177 -8.01 -8.96 3.31
CA THR A 177 -8.22 -8.41 4.66
C THR A 177 -6.89 -8.14 5.36
N SER A 178 -6.00 -9.14 5.39
CA SER A 178 -4.65 -8.99 5.93
C SER A 178 -3.84 -7.88 5.22
N TYR A 179 -3.95 -7.78 3.90
CA TYR A 179 -3.31 -6.71 3.13
C TYR A 179 -3.79 -5.32 3.59
N TYR A 180 -5.09 -5.12 3.75
CA TYR A 180 -5.62 -3.86 4.25
C TYR A 180 -5.17 -3.57 5.68
N MET A 181 -5.26 -4.55 6.58
CA MET A 181 -4.85 -4.37 7.99
C MET A 181 -3.37 -4.03 8.13
N ARG A 182 -2.49 -4.69 7.38
CA ARG A 182 -1.05 -4.39 7.40
C ARG A 182 -0.73 -2.98 6.87
N ASN A 183 -1.45 -2.53 5.85
CA ASN A 183 -1.25 -1.18 5.32
C ASN A 183 -1.77 -0.11 6.28
N LEU A 184 -2.97 -0.30 6.88
CA LEU A 184 -3.49 0.62 7.89
C LEU A 184 -2.56 0.68 9.11
N ARG A 185 -2.02 -0.47 9.55
CA ARG A 185 -1.02 -0.52 10.63
C ARG A 185 0.24 0.28 10.29
N ALA A 186 0.73 0.14 9.05
CA ALA A 186 1.90 0.91 8.61
C ALA A 186 1.62 2.42 8.57
N ILE A 187 0.42 2.83 8.14
CA ILE A 187 -0.02 4.23 8.16
C ILE A 187 -0.13 4.75 9.59
N TYR A 188 -0.80 4.00 10.47
CA TYR A 188 -0.95 4.35 11.89
C TYR A 188 0.40 4.51 12.60
N ASN A 189 1.31 3.56 12.39
CA ASN A 189 2.64 3.65 12.98
C ASN A 189 3.41 4.90 12.53
N ARG A 190 3.23 5.35 11.28
CA ARG A 190 3.82 6.63 10.82
C ARG A 190 3.19 7.85 11.50
N ALA A 191 1.90 7.79 11.85
CA ALA A 191 1.28 8.85 12.64
C ALA A 191 1.87 8.87 14.07
N VAL A 192 2.10 7.70 14.67
CA VAL A 192 2.78 7.56 15.96
C VAL A 192 4.23 8.10 15.90
N GLU A 193 5.00 7.73 14.88
CA GLU A 193 6.37 8.22 14.64
C GLU A 193 6.42 9.74 14.48
N LYS A 194 5.42 10.33 13.82
CA LYS A 194 5.27 11.79 13.68
C LYS A 194 4.75 12.47 14.97
N GLY A 195 4.41 11.71 16.02
CA GLY A 195 3.90 12.22 17.30
C GLY A 195 2.47 12.76 17.22
N LEU A 196 1.69 12.35 16.21
CA LEU A 196 0.30 12.79 16.02
C LEU A 196 -0.69 11.97 16.86
N THR A 197 -0.29 10.82 17.34
CA THR A 197 -1.04 9.97 18.28
C THR A 197 -0.08 9.08 19.08
N VAL A 198 -0.58 8.45 20.13
CA VAL A 198 0.17 7.48 20.93
C VAL A 198 -0.08 6.05 20.46
N GLN A 199 0.89 5.15 20.68
CA GLN A 199 0.74 3.74 20.29
C GLN A 199 -0.28 3.02 21.17
N ARG A 200 -1.43 2.66 20.60
CA ARG A 200 -2.51 1.90 21.27
C ARG A 200 -2.67 0.48 20.72
N SER A 201 -1.79 0.05 19.83
CA SER A 201 -1.79 -1.28 19.20
C SER A 201 -3.14 -1.70 18.58
N PRO A 202 -3.80 -0.87 17.78
CA PRO A 202 -5.17 -1.12 17.29
C PRO A 202 -5.30 -2.38 16.42
N PHE A 203 -4.20 -2.90 15.90
CA PHE A 203 -4.17 -4.08 15.01
C PHE A 203 -3.81 -5.39 15.73
N LYS A 204 -3.84 -5.41 17.08
CA LYS A 204 -3.45 -6.60 17.87
C LYS A 204 -4.40 -7.79 17.64
N TYR A 205 -5.68 -7.54 17.47
CA TYR A 205 -6.72 -8.57 17.44
C TYR A 205 -7.33 -8.82 16.06
N VAL A 206 -6.73 -8.28 15.00
CA VAL A 206 -7.18 -8.48 13.63
C VAL A 206 -6.21 -9.35 12.83
N TYR A 207 -6.72 -10.01 11.78
CA TYR A 207 -5.91 -10.90 10.96
C TYR A 207 -4.91 -10.12 10.10
N THR A 208 -3.63 -10.37 10.34
CA THR A 208 -2.50 -9.82 9.56
C THR A 208 -1.59 -10.92 8.97
N GLY A 209 -2.03 -12.18 9.03
CA GLY A 209 -1.32 -13.35 8.53
C GLY A 209 -1.32 -13.47 7.01
N ILE A 210 -0.84 -14.61 6.53
CA ILE A 210 -0.85 -15.00 5.12
C ILE A 210 -1.54 -16.36 5.02
N ASP A 211 -2.68 -16.38 4.34
CA ASP A 211 -3.39 -17.60 4.04
C ASP A 211 -2.81 -18.27 2.79
N LYS A 212 -2.77 -19.61 2.80
CA LYS A 212 -2.25 -20.40 1.67
C LYS A 212 -3.17 -20.22 0.47
N THR A 213 -2.58 -19.91 -0.67
CA THR A 213 -3.31 -19.79 -1.95
C THR A 213 -2.86 -20.88 -2.90
N VAL A 214 -3.80 -21.49 -3.59
CA VAL A 214 -3.50 -22.43 -4.68
C VAL A 214 -2.75 -21.68 -5.78
N LYS A 215 -1.58 -22.18 -6.15
CA LYS A 215 -0.77 -21.60 -7.23
C LYS A 215 -1.32 -22.06 -8.58
N ARG A 216 -1.33 -21.15 -9.52
CA ARG A 216 -1.89 -21.38 -10.86
C ARG A 216 -0.77 -21.68 -11.83
N ALA A 217 -0.25 -22.92 -11.82
CA ALA A 217 0.68 -23.38 -12.83
C ALA A 217 -0.07 -24.25 -13.87
N ILE A 218 0.42 -24.25 -15.10
CA ILE A 218 -0.02 -25.17 -16.16
C ILE A 218 1.14 -26.07 -16.56
N PRO A 219 0.88 -27.34 -16.92
CA PRO A 219 1.92 -28.29 -17.32
C PRO A 219 2.58 -27.89 -18.67
N LEU A 220 3.73 -28.50 -18.95
CA LEU A 220 4.50 -28.25 -20.16
C LEU A 220 3.70 -28.51 -21.44
N GLU A 221 2.82 -29.49 -21.42
CA GLU A 221 1.94 -29.82 -22.54
C GLU A 221 1.03 -28.65 -22.92
N GLU A 222 0.42 -28.01 -21.93
CA GLU A 222 -0.43 -26.83 -22.18
C GLU A 222 0.38 -25.62 -22.68
N ILE A 223 1.66 -25.50 -22.26
CA ILE A 223 2.56 -24.49 -22.84
C ILE A 223 2.81 -24.77 -24.32
N ARG A 224 3.03 -26.03 -24.72
CA ARG A 224 3.17 -26.43 -26.12
C ARG A 224 1.92 -26.13 -26.93
N ARG A 225 0.74 -26.56 -26.45
CA ARG A 225 -0.53 -26.25 -27.09
C ARG A 225 -0.76 -24.76 -27.27
N LEU A 226 -0.45 -23.95 -26.27
CA LEU A 226 -0.54 -22.48 -26.35
C LEU A 226 0.41 -21.92 -27.42
N LYS A 227 1.65 -22.43 -27.49
CA LYS A 227 2.66 -22.00 -28.48
C LYS A 227 2.17 -22.29 -29.92
N GLU A 228 1.56 -23.44 -30.14
CA GLU A 228 1.17 -23.97 -31.46
C GLU A 228 -0.18 -23.44 -31.96
N LEU A 229 -0.92 -22.66 -31.15
CA LEU A 229 -2.18 -22.08 -31.60
C LEU A 229 -2.01 -21.24 -32.87
N ASP A 230 -2.79 -21.53 -33.91
CA ASP A 230 -2.94 -20.63 -35.06
C ASP A 230 -3.73 -19.38 -34.63
N LEU A 231 -3.07 -18.24 -34.65
CA LEU A 231 -3.61 -16.93 -34.30
C LEU A 231 -3.40 -15.90 -35.42
N THR A 232 -3.15 -16.33 -36.62
CA THR A 232 -2.91 -15.45 -37.82
C THR A 232 -4.05 -14.46 -38.01
N LYS A 233 -5.30 -14.90 -37.82
CA LYS A 233 -6.51 -14.06 -37.91
C LYS A 233 -6.81 -13.23 -36.65
N SER A 234 -5.95 -13.26 -35.63
CA SER A 234 -6.21 -12.63 -34.34
C SER A 234 -4.93 -11.99 -33.75
N PRO A 235 -4.41 -10.89 -34.35
CA PRO A 235 -3.14 -10.28 -33.94
C PRO A 235 -3.05 -9.93 -32.46
N SER A 236 -4.16 -9.48 -31.88
CA SER A 236 -4.19 -9.14 -30.43
C SER A 236 -4.09 -10.35 -29.50
N LEU A 237 -4.55 -11.53 -29.92
CA LEU A 237 -4.37 -12.78 -29.21
C LEU A 237 -2.95 -13.33 -29.42
N ALA A 238 -2.42 -13.21 -30.65
CA ALA A 238 -1.03 -13.56 -30.96
C ALA A 238 -0.06 -12.75 -30.11
N TYR A 239 -0.25 -11.43 -30.01
CA TYR A 239 0.55 -10.58 -29.14
C TYR A 239 0.51 -11.03 -27.67
N ALA A 240 -0.69 -11.32 -27.13
CA ALA A 240 -0.82 -11.77 -25.75
C ALA A 240 -0.13 -13.12 -25.51
N ARG A 241 -0.25 -14.08 -26.45
CA ARG A 241 0.50 -15.34 -26.43
C ARG A 241 2.00 -15.09 -26.42
N ASP A 242 2.49 -14.24 -27.30
CA ASP A 242 3.92 -13.97 -27.46
C ASP A 242 4.51 -13.30 -26.21
N ILE A 243 3.80 -12.38 -25.58
CA ILE A 243 4.18 -11.82 -24.27
C ILE A 243 4.23 -12.89 -23.17
N PHE A 244 3.27 -13.81 -23.15
CA PHE A 244 3.27 -14.93 -22.19
C PHE A 244 4.48 -15.86 -22.45
N MET A 245 4.72 -16.23 -23.71
CA MET A 245 5.83 -17.10 -24.10
C MET A 245 7.19 -16.42 -23.83
N PHE A 246 7.30 -15.12 -24.08
CA PHE A 246 8.52 -14.37 -23.75
C PHE A 246 8.80 -14.38 -22.24
N SER A 247 7.76 -14.16 -21.41
CA SER A 247 7.88 -14.30 -19.95
C SER A 247 8.36 -15.72 -19.59
N PHE A 248 7.79 -16.75 -20.19
CA PHE A 248 8.18 -18.14 -19.91
C PHE A 248 9.62 -18.41 -20.34
N TYR A 249 10.04 -18.01 -21.52
CA TYR A 249 11.42 -18.18 -22.00
C TYR A 249 12.45 -17.43 -21.17
N THR A 250 12.07 -16.28 -20.62
CA THR A 250 12.91 -15.47 -19.74
C THR A 250 12.77 -15.85 -18.24
N ARG A 251 12.53 -17.13 -17.95
CA ARG A 251 12.45 -17.71 -16.59
C ARG A 251 11.34 -17.11 -15.73
N GLY A 252 10.22 -16.75 -16.35
CA GLY A 252 9.08 -16.14 -15.68
C GLY A 252 9.31 -14.66 -15.34
N MET A 253 9.96 -13.90 -16.21
CA MET A 253 10.14 -12.46 -16.06
C MET A 253 8.80 -11.78 -15.85
N SER A 254 8.74 -10.84 -14.88
CA SER A 254 7.49 -10.13 -14.58
C SER A 254 7.11 -9.16 -15.69
N PHE A 255 5.81 -8.86 -15.82
CA PHE A 255 5.33 -7.98 -16.89
C PHE A 255 5.96 -6.58 -16.82
N ILE A 256 6.19 -6.06 -15.60
CA ILE A 256 6.84 -4.76 -15.44
C ILE A 256 8.31 -4.81 -15.87
N ASP A 257 9.03 -5.90 -15.58
CA ASP A 257 10.42 -6.06 -16.01
C ASP A 257 10.50 -6.14 -17.54
N MET A 258 9.58 -6.88 -18.18
CA MET A 258 9.47 -6.94 -19.65
C MET A 258 9.17 -5.58 -20.28
N ALA A 259 8.30 -4.77 -19.63
CA ALA A 259 7.91 -3.46 -20.16
C ALA A 259 9.09 -2.48 -20.24
N PHE A 260 10.01 -2.57 -19.31
CA PHE A 260 11.18 -1.67 -19.24
C PHE A 260 12.50 -2.33 -19.67
N LEU A 261 12.42 -3.44 -20.43
CA LEU A 261 13.58 -4.16 -20.90
C LEU A 261 14.24 -3.42 -22.07
N ARG A 262 15.43 -2.83 -21.85
CA ARG A 262 16.10 -1.95 -22.83
C ARG A 262 16.94 -2.74 -23.84
N LYS A 263 16.95 -2.30 -25.10
CA LYS A 263 17.79 -2.88 -26.18
C LYS A 263 19.27 -2.86 -25.84
N LYS A 264 19.77 -1.74 -25.31
CA LYS A 264 21.20 -1.54 -24.99
C LYS A 264 21.77 -2.52 -23.94
N ASP A 265 20.91 -3.15 -23.13
CA ASP A 265 21.35 -4.09 -22.11
C ASP A 265 21.40 -5.53 -22.62
N LEU A 266 21.19 -5.76 -23.93
CA LEU A 266 21.44 -7.02 -24.60
C LEU A 266 22.78 -6.93 -25.32
N GLN A 267 23.81 -7.59 -24.77
CA GLN A 267 25.17 -7.56 -25.28
C GLN A 267 25.76 -8.98 -25.27
N ASN A 268 26.52 -9.33 -26.27
CA ASN A 268 27.21 -10.62 -26.39
C ASN A 268 26.32 -11.85 -26.13
N GLY A 269 25.06 -11.81 -26.57
CA GLY A 269 24.11 -12.90 -26.35
C GLY A 269 23.64 -13.05 -24.90
N ILE A 270 23.86 -12.05 -24.03
CA ILE A 270 23.38 -12.03 -22.66
C ILE A 270 22.54 -10.79 -22.44
N LYS A 271 21.34 -10.98 -21.89
CA LYS A 271 20.47 -9.91 -21.42
C LYS A 271 20.70 -9.68 -19.93
N CYS A 272 21.21 -8.50 -19.61
CA CYS A 272 21.30 -8.05 -18.21
C CYS A 272 20.11 -7.14 -17.87
N TYR A 273 19.46 -7.32 -16.72
CA TYR A 273 18.47 -6.40 -16.22
C TYR A 273 18.38 -6.42 -14.68
N ARG A 274 17.93 -5.31 -14.11
CA ARG A 274 17.68 -5.20 -12.67
C ARG A 274 16.20 -5.34 -12.41
N ARG A 275 15.83 -6.32 -11.60
CA ARG A 275 14.44 -6.63 -11.26
C ARG A 275 13.78 -5.48 -10.51
N GLN A 276 12.65 -4.98 -11.01
CA GLN A 276 11.95 -3.81 -10.44
C GLN A 276 11.45 -4.03 -9.01
N LYS A 277 11.13 -5.28 -8.64
CA LYS A 277 10.57 -5.60 -7.32
C LYS A 277 11.62 -5.72 -6.24
N THR A 278 12.75 -6.34 -6.52
CA THR A 278 13.77 -6.72 -5.54
C THR A 278 15.10 -5.97 -5.73
N GLY A 279 15.28 -5.29 -6.86
CA GLY A 279 16.54 -4.64 -7.19
C GLY A 279 17.66 -5.59 -7.59
N GLN A 280 17.42 -6.90 -7.58
CA GLN A 280 18.41 -7.92 -7.94
C GLN A 280 18.77 -7.84 -9.42
N GLN A 281 20.05 -7.93 -9.74
CA GLN A 281 20.55 -7.99 -11.10
C GLN A 281 20.49 -9.43 -11.60
N LEU A 282 19.93 -9.64 -12.77
CA LEU A 282 19.77 -10.94 -13.40
C LEU A 282 20.41 -10.95 -14.79
N PHE A 283 20.98 -12.08 -15.14
CA PHE A 283 21.63 -12.34 -16.43
C PHE A 283 20.88 -13.49 -17.11
N ILE A 284 20.40 -13.26 -18.30
CA ILE A 284 19.66 -14.24 -19.11
C ILE A 284 20.43 -14.47 -20.41
N LYS A 285 20.88 -15.70 -20.64
CA LYS A 285 21.38 -16.09 -21.94
C LYS A 285 20.29 -15.92 -22.97
N TRP A 286 20.57 -15.19 -24.04
CA TRP A 286 19.62 -14.89 -25.09
C TRP A 286 19.49 -16.07 -26.04
N GLU A 287 18.30 -16.61 -26.16
CA GLU A 287 18.02 -17.80 -26.96
C GLU A 287 17.15 -17.44 -28.17
N LYS A 288 17.29 -18.22 -29.25
CA LYS A 288 16.55 -18.02 -30.52
C LYS A 288 15.03 -17.77 -30.36
N PRO A 289 14.29 -18.52 -29.50
CA PRO A 289 12.85 -18.27 -29.34
C PRO A 289 12.51 -16.89 -28.74
N MET A 290 13.43 -16.27 -28.00
CA MET A 290 13.24 -14.89 -27.49
C MET A 290 13.38 -13.89 -28.63
N GLN A 291 14.41 -14.09 -29.48
CA GLN A 291 14.64 -13.23 -30.64
C GLN A 291 13.49 -13.31 -31.65
N GLU A 292 13.02 -14.50 -31.97
CA GLU A 292 11.88 -14.72 -32.88
C GLU A 292 10.63 -13.95 -32.43
N ILE A 293 10.40 -13.77 -31.12
CA ILE A 293 9.30 -12.96 -30.62
C ILE A 293 9.56 -11.48 -30.86
N ILE A 294 10.78 -11.01 -30.56
CA ILE A 294 11.13 -9.58 -30.73
C ILE A 294 10.99 -9.17 -32.21
N ASP A 295 11.47 -10.02 -33.11
CA ASP A 295 11.48 -9.76 -34.57
C ASP A 295 10.08 -9.65 -35.21
N ARG A 296 9.04 -10.13 -34.48
CA ARG A 296 7.64 -9.98 -34.93
C ARG A 296 7.07 -8.59 -34.76
N TYR A 297 7.74 -7.77 -33.95
CA TYR A 297 7.20 -6.47 -33.52
C TYR A 297 8.13 -5.33 -33.88
N ASP A 298 7.59 -4.33 -34.58
CA ASP A 298 8.35 -3.10 -34.80
C ASP A 298 8.46 -2.31 -33.49
N THR A 299 9.69 -2.06 -33.10
CA THR A 299 10.07 -1.23 -31.94
C THR A 299 11.05 -0.14 -32.36
N GLN A 300 11.11 0.24 -33.65
CA GLN A 300 11.94 1.36 -34.13
C GLN A 300 11.54 2.64 -33.34
N GLY A 301 12.52 3.44 -33.00
CA GLY A 301 12.31 4.64 -32.19
C GLY A 301 12.09 4.41 -30.69
N SER A 302 11.86 3.17 -30.23
CA SER A 302 11.73 2.85 -28.80
C SER A 302 13.03 2.27 -28.25
N PRO A 303 13.47 2.66 -27.04
CA PRO A 303 14.63 2.07 -26.38
C PRO A 303 14.33 0.66 -25.83
N TYR A 304 13.08 0.21 -25.84
CA TYR A 304 12.63 -1.06 -25.27
C TYR A 304 12.57 -2.18 -26.31
N LEU A 305 12.76 -3.43 -25.84
CA LEU A 305 12.72 -4.63 -26.69
C LEU A 305 11.32 -5.03 -27.11
N LEU A 306 10.31 -4.78 -26.26
CA LEU A 306 8.92 -5.15 -26.51
C LEU A 306 8.04 -3.92 -26.65
N PRO A 307 7.01 -3.94 -27.51
CA PRO A 307 6.13 -2.79 -27.76
C PRO A 307 5.06 -2.63 -26.67
N ILE A 308 5.47 -2.70 -25.39
CA ILE A 308 4.60 -2.50 -24.23
C ILE A 308 4.46 -1.01 -23.92
N ILE A 309 5.59 -0.30 -23.96
CA ILE A 309 5.67 1.17 -23.88
C ILE A 309 6.02 1.64 -25.28
N ARG A 310 5.10 2.36 -25.92
CA ARG A 310 5.19 2.80 -27.32
C ARG A 310 5.44 4.29 -27.47
N ASP A 311 4.82 5.05 -26.60
CA ASP A 311 4.88 6.50 -26.60
C ASP A 311 5.81 6.97 -25.48
N MET A 312 6.89 7.63 -25.88
CA MET A 312 7.91 8.10 -24.92
C MET A 312 7.52 9.42 -24.25
N GLU A 313 6.50 10.12 -24.75
CA GLU A 313 5.98 11.35 -24.15
C GLU A 313 4.95 11.06 -23.07
N VAL A 314 4.35 9.88 -23.09
CA VAL A 314 3.35 9.43 -22.12
C VAL A 314 4.02 8.60 -21.01
N ASP A 315 3.59 8.83 -19.77
CA ASP A 315 4.06 8.06 -18.60
C ASP A 315 4.06 6.54 -18.87
N GLY A 316 5.25 5.96 -18.93
CA GLY A 316 5.46 4.54 -19.19
C GLY A 316 4.78 3.65 -18.16
N ARG A 317 4.60 4.14 -16.91
CA ARG A 317 3.89 3.41 -15.85
C ARG A 317 2.39 3.27 -16.17
N LYS A 318 1.77 4.29 -16.73
CA LYS A 318 0.37 4.22 -17.19
C LYS A 318 0.22 3.26 -18.34
N GLN A 319 1.14 3.33 -19.31
CA GLN A 319 1.13 2.48 -20.49
C GLN A 319 1.27 1.00 -20.14
N TYR A 320 2.27 0.62 -19.34
CA TYR A 320 2.44 -0.79 -18.97
C TYR A 320 1.25 -1.35 -18.19
N LYS A 321 0.60 -0.56 -17.31
CA LYS A 321 -0.60 -1.01 -16.60
C LYS A 321 -1.76 -1.28 -17.54
N LYS A 322 -2.01 -0.36 -18.49
CA LYS A 322 -3.05 -0.53 -19.50
C LYS A 322 -2.78 -1.77 -20.38
N THR A 323 -1.55 -1.91 -20.85
CA THR A 323 -1.15 -3.06 -21.67
C THR A 323 -1.23 -4.37 -20.90
N ALA A 324 -0.78 -4.41 -19.64
CA ALA A 324 -0.90 -5.59 -18.77
C ALA A 324 -2.36 -6.04 -18.60
N HIS A 325 -3.26 -5.09 -18.41
CA HIS A 325 -4.70 -5.37 -18.31
C HIS A 325 -5.24 -6.00 -19.59
N LEU A 326 -4.95 -5.40 -20.74
CA LEU A 326 -5.38 -5.89 -22.05
C LEU A 326 -4.79 -7.28 -22.38
N VAL A 327 -3.49 -7.47 -22.15
CA VAL A 327 -2.82 -8.77 -22.34
C VAL A 327 -3.48 -9.84 -21.48
N ASN A 328 -3.71 -9.57 -20.20
CA ASN A 328 -4.36 -10.54 -19.31
C ASN A 328 -5.80 -10.87 -19.73
N GLN A 329 -6.57 -9.90 -20.26
CA GLN A 329 -7.89 -10.17 -20.82
C GLN A 329 -7.81 -11.13 -22.02
N LYS A 330 -6.84 -10.91 -22.91
CA LYS A 330 -6.63 -11.78 -24.08
C LYS A 330 -6.11 -13.16 -23.68
N LEU A 331 -5.20 -13.25 -22.71
CA LEU A 331 -4.73 -14.51 -22.16
C LEU A 331 -5.87 -15.36 -21.55
N LYS A 332 -6.81 -14.74 -20.83
CA LYS A 332 -8.00 -15.44 -20.33
C LYS A 332 -8.81 -16.06 -21.48
N LYS A 333 -8.98 -15.33 -22.60
CA LYS A 333 -9.66 -15.87 -23.80
C LYS A 333 -8.88 -17.05 -24.41
N LEU A 334 -7.56 -16.98 -24.44
CA LEU A 334 -6.72 -18.10 -24.91
C LEU A 334 -6.84 -19.30 -23.99
N GLY A 335 -6.83 -19.09 -22.66
CA GLY A 335 -7.05 -20.17 -21.68
C GLY A 335 -8.40 -20.88 -21.87
N MET A 336 -9.47 -20.12 -22.13
CA MET A 336 -10.79 -20.71 -22.45
C MET A 336 -10.77 -21.50 -23.76
N ARG A 337 -10.11 -21.02 -24.83
CA ARG A 337 -9.96 -21.76 -26.09
C ARG A 337 -9.22 -23.08 -25.92
N LEU A 338 -8.25 -23.13 -25.01
CA LEU A 338 -7.49 -24.34 -24.69
C LEU A 338 -8.22 -25.28 -23.71
N GLY A 339 -9.35 -24.87 -23.16
CA GLY A 339 -10.07 -25.64 -22.14
C GLY A 339 -9.36 -25.67 -20.78
N LEU A 340 -8.53 -24.67 -20.46
CA LEU A 340 -7.81 -24.65 -19.18
C LEU A 340 -8.77 -24.44 -18.01
N SER A 341 -8.60 -25.21 -16.95
CA SER A 341 -9.38 -25.10 -15.71
C SER A 341 -9.06 -23.83 -14.90
N ILE A 342 -7.97 -23.14 -15.21
CA ILE A 342 -7.54 -21.92 -14.52
C ILE A 342 -7.45 -20.74 -15.52
N PRO A 343 -7.76 -19.52 -15.08
CA PRO A 343 -7.60 -18.36 -15.95
C PRO A 343 -6.13 -18.08 -16.26
N LEU A 344 -5.79 -18.07 -17.55
CA LEU A 344 -4.43 -17.76 -18.00
C LEU A 344 -4.13 -16.28 -17.79
N THR A 345 -2.97 -15.97 -17.22
CA THR A 345 -2.45 -14.62 -17.01
C THR A 345 -0.94 -14.62 -17.20
N THR A 346 -0.33 -13.46 -17.36
CA THR A 346 1.14 -13.35 -17.47
C THR A 346 1.87 -13.94 -16.25
N TYR A 347 1.25 -13.93 -15.08
CA TYR A 347 1.85 -14.50 -13.87
C TYR A 347 1.86 -16.03 -13.88
N VAL A 348 0.96 -16.66 -14.64
CA VAL A 348 0.94 -18.12 -14.84
C VAL A 348 2.21 -18.60 -15.54
N ALA A 349 2.79 -17.80 -16.47
CA ALA A 349 4.06 -18.15 -17.10
C ALA A 349 5.18 -18.36 -16.07
N ARG A 350 5.25 -17.49 -15.06
CA ARG A 350 6.23 -17.60 -13.98
C ARG A 350 5.99 -18.83 -13.09
N HIS A 351 4.74 -19.10 -12.77
CA HIS A 351 4.37 -20.31 -12.01
C HIS A 351 4.69 -21.58 -12.80
N ALA A 352 4.34 -21.62 -14.07
CA ALA A 352 4.59 -22.77 -14.94
C ALA A 352 6.11 -23.05 -15.07
N TRP A 353 6.92 -22.00 -15.31
CA TRP A 353 8.37 -22.16 -15.41
C TRP A 353 8.94 -22.78 -14.13
N ALA A 354 8.59 -22.24 -12.96
CA ALA A 354 9.09 -22.74 -11.68
C ALA A 354 8.64 -24.18 -11.38
N SER A 355 7.36 -24.49 -11.67
CA SER A 355 6.80 -25.84 -11.48
C SER A 355 7.46 -26.86 -12.40
N ILE A 356 7.65 -26.52 -13.67
CA ILE A 356 8.32 -27.36 -14.66
C ILE A 356 9.81 -27.54 -14.28
N ALA A 357 10.51 -26.48 -13.84
CA ALA A 357 11.88 -26.60 -13.38
C ALA A 357 12.00 -27.58 -12.21
N LYS A 358 11.07 -27.49 -11.23
CA LYS A 358 11.01 -28.42 -10.10
C LYS A 358 10.73 -29.86 -10.56
N SER A 359 9.79 -30.06 -11.50
CA SER A 359 9.47 -31.40 -12.04
C SER A 359 10.64 -32.02 -12.84
N LYS A 360 11.59 -31.19 -13.29
CA LYS A 360 12.85 -31.61 -13.93
C LYS A 360 14.00 -31.78 -12.95
N ASN A 361 13.73 -31.82 -11.64
CA ASN A 361 14.69 -31.98 -10.55
C ASN A 361 15.79 -30.89 -10.50
N ILE A 362 15.49 -29.67 -11.01
CA ILE A 362 16.37 -28.53 -10.85
C ILE A 362 16.36 -28.12 -9.37
N SER A 363 17.54 -27.90 -8.78
CA SER A 363 17.68 -27.57 -7.37
C SER A 363 16.93 -26.27 -7.01
N LEU A 364 16.47 -26.19 -5.77
CA LEU A 364 15.72 -25.02 -5.27
C LEU A 364 16.55 -23.75 -5.34
N SER A 365 17.87 -23.83 -5.07
CA SER A 365 18.81 -22.72 -5.16
C SER A 365 18.86 -22.14 -6.57
N VAL A 366 19.01 -23.00 -7.59
CA VAL A 366 19.06 -22.60 -9.00
C VAL A 366 17.72 -21.97 -9.44
N ILE A 367 16.57 -22.53 -9.00
CA ILE A 367 15.26 -21.95 -9.29
C ILE A 367 15.13 -20.58 -8.62
N SER A 368 15.57 -20.44 -7.37
CA SER A 368 15.54 -19.20 -6.61
C SER A 368 16.34 -18.09 -7.28
N GLU A 369 17.57 -18.39 -7.66
CA GLU A 369 18.47 -17.48 -8.37
C GLU A 369 17.89 -17.09 -9.73
N ALA A 370 17.48 -18.07 -10.54
CA ALA A 370 16.91 -17.85 -11.86
C ALA A 370 15.65 -16.96 -11.83
N MET A 371 14.86 -17.04 -10.77
CA MET A 371 13.67 -16.22 -10.57
C MET A 371 13.98 -14.88 -9.90
N GLY A 372 15.17 -14.64 -9.40
CA GLY A 372 15.53 -13.44 -8.66
C GLY A 372 14.74 -13.31 -7.36
N HIS A 373 14.67 -14.35 -6.55
CA HIS A 373 14.12 -14.30 -5.20
C HIS A 373 15.22 -13.95 -4.20
N ASP A 374 14.90 -13.09 -3.21
CA ASP A 374 15.85 -12.67 -2.19
C ASP A 374 16.23 -13.80 -1.21
N SER A 375 15.42 -14.86 -1.16
CA SER A 375 15.71 -16.04 -0.33
C SER A 375 15.09 -17.32 -0.93
N GLU A 376 15.72 -18.44 -0.70
CA GLU A 376 15.20 -19.78 -1.05
C GLU A 376 13.88 -20.08 -0.33
N ASN A 377 13.68 -19.54 0.87
CA ASN A 377 12.43 -19.72 1.60
C ASN A 377 11.22 -19.15 0.81
N THR A 378 11.41 -18.02 0.13
CA THR A 378 10.40 -17.47 -0.79
C THR A 378 10.09 -18.47 -1.90
N THR A 379 11.11 -19.11 -2.48
CA THR A 379 10.94 -20.13 -3.53
C THR A 379 10.28 -21.39 -2.99
N ARG A 380 10.66 -21.82 -1.80
CA ARG A 380 10.07 -22.98 -1.11
C ARG A 380 8.57 -22.80 -0.88
N ILE A 381 8.17 -21.65 -0.30
CA ILE A 381 6.75 -21.30 -0.10
C ILE A 381 6.03 -21.21 -1.44
N TYR A 382 6.69 -20.65 -2.46
CA TYR A 382 6.15 -20.52 -3.80
C TYR A 382 5.88 -21.88 -4.46
N LEU A 383 6.77 -22.85 -4.29
CA LEU A 383 6.66 -24.19 -4.88
C LEU A 383 5.88 -25.20 -4.00
N ALA A 384 5.79 -24.97 -2.70
CA ALA A 384 5.15 -25.90 -1.75
C ALA A 384 3.67 -26.18 -2.04
N SER A 385 3.00 -25.28 -2.76
CA SER A 385 1.58 -25.41 -3.12
C SER A 385 1.35 -25.91 -4.55
N LEU A 386 2.42 -26.34 -5.26
CA LEU A 386 2.34 -26.75 -6.67
C LEU A 386 2.34 -28.26 -6.86
N ASP A 387 2.50 -29.07 -5.79
CA ASP A 387 2.86 -30.47 -5.98
C ASP A 387 2.16 -31.44 -5.04
N THR A 388 0.88 -31.71 -5.30
CA THR A 388 0.20 -32.90 -4.79
C THR A 388 0.55 -34.14 -5.61
N SER A 389 0.93 -33.98 -6.89
CA SER A 389 1.20 -35.10 -7.78
C SER A 389 2.42 -35.94 -7.38
N LEU A 390 3.43 -35.34 -6.75
CA LEU A 390 4.59 -36.10 -6.21
C LEU A 390 4.21 -36.89 -4.96
N VAL A 391 3.37 -36.30 -4.10
CA VAL A 391 2.83 -36.99 -2.92
C VAL A 391 1.96 -38.16 -3.36
N ASP A 392 1.10 -37.96 -4.35
CA ASP A 392 0.23 -38.99 -4.92
C ASP A 392 1.04 -40.12 -5.59
N LYS A 393 2.11 -39.77 -6.32
CA LYS A 393 3.05 -40.75 -6.89
C LYS A 393 3.79 -41.55 -5.80
N ALA A 394 4.29 -40.86 -4.79
CA ALA A 394 4.95 -41.50 -3.66
C ALA A 394 3.99 -42.45 -2.94
N ASN A 395 2.75 -42.02 -2.67
CA ASN A 395 1.73 -42.82 -2.09
C ASN A 395 1.39 -44.05 -2.97
N SER A 396 1.26 -43.85 -4.29
CA SER A 396 1.02 -44.95 -5.23
C SER A 396 2.17 -45.96 -5.27
N LEU A 397 3.42 -45.52 -5.12
CA LEU A 397 4.59 -46.41 -5.02
C LEU A 397 4.55 -47.23 -3.72
N ILE A 398 4.20 -46.58 -2.60
CA ILE A 398 4.07 -47.24 -1.29
C ILE A 398 2.95 -48.29 -1.36
N LEU A 399 1.79 -47.93 -1.91
CA LEU A 399 0.64 -48.86 -2.03
C LEU A 399 0.94 -50.03 -2.96
N LYS A 400 1.79 -49.86 -3.98
CA LYS A 400 2.22 -50.96 -4.86
C LYS A 400 3.25 -51.88 -4.22
N SER A 401 3.84 -51.49 -3.09
CA SER A 401 4.80 -52.32 -2.32
C SER A 401 4.14 -53.13 -1.19
N LEU A 402 2.85 -52.96 -0.98
CA LEU A 402 2.01 -53.74 -0.08
C LEU A 402 1.36 -54.93 -0.83
#